data_20e533897f7d3112dd41c0d1b1a18e9f
#
_entry.id   20e533897f7d3112dd41c0d1b1a18e9f
#
_cell.length_a   1.000
_cell.length_b   1.000
_cell.length_c   1.000
_cell.angle_alpha   90.00
_cell.angle_beta   90.00
_cell.angle_gamma   90.00
#
_symmetry.space_group_name_H-M   'P 1'
#
loop_
_entity.id
_entity.type
_entity.pdbx_description
1 polymer ?
#
loop_
_entity_poly.entity_id
_entity_poly.type
_entity_poly.pdbx_seq_one_letter_code
_entity_poly.pdbx_strand_id
1 'polypeptide(L)'
;AMYKALEDEYKFLQQALYLDSLPNAKGKVSPKYSKKIIQRIHDRHMSFWDAAVISYKNQDYKKAYEMWNTYLIIPEKYGISEEKKKQLEESGKVDSTYIFGRYYAALAAYISKDYELAIPALNRAKESDYDVLTIYQCLNELYTNQKDSANMFAISQEAVERMGINKDTENFLLQMINIYIAQDQINDAIAYLDKAIAANPRPEYYKVKGRLYEEVANEAEAMACFEKALELNPNMADVWSEMGRIYYNKAYEESQEINKIKDDKEYLKAREERIFPLYRKALPYYEKAYSIDPTNA
;
A
#
# COMPACT_ATOMS: atom_id res chain seq x y z
N ALA A 1 36.95 0.50 -10.51
CA ALA A 1 37.74 -0.08 -11.63
C ALA A 1 37.26 -1.48 -12.00
N MET A 2 37.09 -2.42 -11.02
CA MET A 2 36.74 -3.83 -11.25
C MET A 2 35.38 -4.01 -11.91
N TYR A 3 34.35 -3.30 -11.46
CA TYR A 3 32.96 -3.43 -12.02
C TYR A 3 32.88 -2.87 -13.44
N LYS A 4 33.61 -1.82 -13.75
CA LYS A 4 33.64 -1.28 -15.11
C LYS A 4 34.21 -2.30 -16.11
N ALA A 5 35.24 -3.03 -15.74
CA ALA A 5 35.79 -4.08 -16.60
C ALA A 5 34.77 -5.23 -16.85
N LEU A 6 33.98 -5.62 -15.83
CA LEU A 6 32.93 -6.64 -15.97
C LEU A 6 31.83 -6.16 -16.92
N GLU A 7 31.37 -4.91 -16.77
CA GLU A 7 30.38 -4.31 -17.66
C GLU A 7 30.87 -4.16 -19.09
N ASP A 8 32.10 -3.72 -19.26
CA ASP A 8 32.71 -3.55 -20.58
C ASP A 8 32.89 -4.91 -21.27
N GLU A 9 33.32 -5.96 -20.52
CA GLU A 9 33.37 -7.34 -21.03
C GLU A 9 31.99 -7.80 -21.47
N TYR A 10 30.95 -7.59 -20.68
CA TYR A 10 29.58 -8.00 -21.01
C TYR A 10 29.04 -7.28 -22.25
N LYS A 11 29.21 -5.97 -22.34
CA LYS A 11 28.83 -5.18 -23.53
C LYS A 11 29.54 -5.68 -24.78
N PHE A 12 30.85 -5.97 -24.67
CA PHE A 12 31.61 -6.52 -25.77
C PHE A 12 31.09 -7.90 -26.22
N LEU A 13 30.77 -8.79 -25.28
CA LEU A 13 30.20 -10.10 -25.58
C LEU A 13 28.81 -9.98 -26.24
N GLN A 14 27.97 -9.04 -25.83
CA GLN A 14 26.68 -8.76 -26.47
C GLN A 14 26.89 -8.27 -27.91
N GLN A 15 27.84 -7.37 -28.14
CA GLN A 15 28.14 -6.88 -29.48
C GLN A 15 28.72 -8.00 -30.38
N ALA A 16 29.56 -8.86 -29.82
CA ALA A 16 30.12 -10.01 -30.55
C ALA A 16 29.01 -11.01 -30.94
N LEU A 17 28.02 -11.27 -30.06
CA LEU A 17 26.85 -12.08 -30.39
C LEU A 17 26.02 -11.46 -31.53
N TYR A 18 25.79 -10.16 -31.47
CA TYR A 18 25.07 -9.45 -32.53
C TYR A 18 25.81 -9.58 -33.86
N LEU A 19 27.10 -9.37 -33.91
CA LEU A 19 27.90 -9.50 -35.13
C LEU A 19 27.92 -10.94 -35.67
N ASP A 20 27.98 -11.96 -34.78
CA ASP A 20 27.94 -13.38 -35.19
C ASP A 20 26.58 -13.80 -35.73
N SER A 21 25.51 -13.05 -35.40
CA SER A 21 24.14 -13.26 -35.90
C SER A 21 23.86 -12.61 -37.27
N LEU A 22 24.73 -11.75 -37.76
CA LEU A 22 24.53 -11.05 -39.01
C LEU A 22 24.74 -12.02 -40.24
N PRO A 23 23.99 -11.80 -41.34
CA PRO A 23 24.19 -12.55 -42.54
C PRO A 23 25.58 -12.26 -43.17
N ASN A 24 26.18 -13.31 -43.72
CA ASN A 24 27.43 -13.19 -44.49
C ASN A 24 27.20 -12.49 -45.84
N ALA A 25 28.27 -12.28 -46.61
CA ALA A 25 28.20 -11.66 -47.94
C ALA A 25 27.25 -12.35 -48.95
N LYS A 26 26.83 -13.58 -48.67
CA LYS A 26 25.86 -14.35 -49.47
C LYS A 26 24.43 -14.31 -48.87
N GLY A 27 24.17 -13.44 -47.86
CA GLY A 27 22.89 -13.31 -47.22
C GLY A 27 22.52 -14.46 -46.24
N LYS A 28 23.44 -15.40 -45.99
CA LYS A 28 23.21 -16.56 -45.12
C LYS A 28 23.68 -16.27 -43.68
N VAL A 29 22.79 -16.48 -42.70
CA VAL A 29 23.13 -16.45 -41.26
C VAL A 29 23.76 -17.80 -40.90
N SER A 30 24.99 -17.78 -40.36
CA SER A 30 25.73 -18.97 -39.97
C SER A 30 26.62 -18.65 -38.77
N PRO A 31 26.03 -18.60 -37.55
CA PRO A 31 26.75 -18.26 -36.31
C PRO A 31 27.86 -19.27 -36.03
N LYS A 32 29.08 -18.80 -35.82
CA LYS A 32 30.24 -19.66 -35.54
C LYS A 32 30.67 -19.62 -34.08
N TYR A 33 30.44 -18.48 -33.42
CA TYR A 33 31.00 -18.18 -32.12
C TYR A 33 29.95 -18.06 -31.02
N SER A 34 28.66 -18.00 -31.36
CA SER A 34 27.56 -17.75 -30.42
C SER A 34 27.59 -18.68 -29.19
N LYS A 35 27.82 -19.98 -29.38
CA LYS A 35 27.90 -20.94 -28.29
C LYS A 35 29.02 -20.61 -27.31
N LYS A 36 30.22 -20.23 -27.78
CA LYS A 36 31.36 -19.89 -26.96
C LYS A 36 31.15 -18.56 -26.24
N ILE A 37 30.53 -17.61 -26.92
CA ILE A 37 30.21 -16.30 -26.34
C ILE A 37 29.16 -16.44 -25.23
N ILE A 38 28.10 -17.22 -25.45
CA ILE A 38 27.08 -17.50 -24.43
C ILE A 38 27.70 -18.22 -23.21
N GLN A 39 28.57 -19.21 -23.46
CA GLN A 39 29.29 -19.88 -22.37
C GLN A 39 30.10 -18.87 -21.54
N ARG A 40 30.81 -17.94 -22.19
CA ARG A 40 31.57 -16.89 -21.48
C ARG A 40 30.66 -15.96 -20.67
N ILE A 41 29.45 -15.65 -21.14
CA ILE A 41 28.45 -14.89 -20.40
C ILE A 41 28.00 -15.68 -19.15
N HIS A 42 27.75 -16.98 -19.30
CA HIS A 42 27.41 -17.84 -18.17
C HIS A 42 28.52 -17.94 -17.14
N ASP A 43 29.78 -18.05 -17.56
CA ASP A 43 30.95 -18.07 -16.66
C ASP A 43 31.08 -16.79 -15.82
N ARG A 44 30.56 -15.66 -16.33
CA ARG A 44 30.57 -14.37 -15.64
C ARG A 44 29.30 -14.06 -14.85
N HIS A 45 28.27 -14.89 -14.96
CA HIS A 45 26.95 -14.62 -14.40
C HIS A 45 27.00 -14.30 -12.90
N MET A 46 27.63 -15.16 -12.08
CA MET A 46 27.78 -14.93 -10.64
C MET A 46 28.62 -13.72 -10.28
N SER A 47 29.55 -13.29 -11.16
CA SER A 47 30.34 -12.08 -10.92
C SER A 47 29.48 -10.81 -10.84
N PHE A 48 28.31 -10.78 -11.50
CA PHE A 48 27.34 -9.68 -11.38
C PHE A 48 26.65 -9.67 -10.03
N TRP A 49 26.36 -10.84 -9.45
CA TRP A 49 25.86 -10.95 -8.09
C TRP A 49 26.84 -10.38 -7.07
N ASP A 50 28.10 -10.83 -7.15
CA ASP A 50 29.16 -10.38 -6.22
C ASP A 50 29.39 -8.87 -6.35
N ALA A 51 29.42 -8.35 -7.58
CA ALA A 51 29.55 -6.93 -7.86
C ALA A 51 28.38 -6.12 -7.27
N ALA A 52 27.17 -6.63 -7.36
CA ALA A 52 25.98 -6.01 -6.78
C ALA A 52 26.06 -5.93 -5.25
N VAL A 53 26.42 -7.05 -4.59
CA VAL A 53 26.58 -7.11 -3.13
C VAL A 53 27.64 -6.11 -2.64
N ILE A 54 28.78 -6.00 -3.33
CA ILE A 54 29.83 -5.06 -2.95
C ILE A 54 29.39 -3.61 -3.19
N SER A 55 28.70 -3.32 -4.31
CA SER A 55 28.14 -1.99 -4.59
C SER A 55 27.14 -1.58 -3.52
N TYR A 56 26.25 -2.49 -3.12
CA TYR A 56 25.29 -2.25 -2.05
C TYR A 56 25.94 -1.94 -0.70
N LYS A 57 26.96 -2.73 -0.31
CA LYS A 57 27.75 -2.47 0.91
C LYS A 57 28.46 -1.12 0.88
N ASN A 58 28.87 -0.67 -0.29
CA ASN A 58 29.50 0.64 -0.50
C ASN A 58 28.46 1.78 -0.66
N GLN A 59 27.19 1.50 -0.47
CA GLN A 59 26.05 2.44 -0.62
C GLN A 59 25.91 3.01 -2.05
N ASP A 60 26.50 2.38 -3.05
CA ASP A 60 26.27 2.68 -4.46
C ASP A 60 25.05 1.88 -4.95
N TYR A 61 23.88 2.31 -4.50
CA TYR A 61 22.63 1.56 -4.70
C TYR A 61 22.20 1.50 -6.16
N LYS A 62 22.43 2.56 -6.93
CA LYS A 62 22.14 2.55 -8.35
C LYS A 62 22.99 1.51 -9.08
N LYS A 63 24.29 1.44 -8.75
CA LYS A 63 25.17 0.42 -9.30
C LYS A 63 24.82 -0.99 -8.84
N ALA A 64 24.43 -1.15 -7.60
CA ALA A 64 23.95 -2.43 -7.08
C ALA A 64 22.72 -2.93 -7.86
N TYR A 65 21.74 -2.05 -8.10
CA TYR A 65 20.60 -2.35 -8.96
C TYR A 65 21.02 -2.80 -10.36
N GLU A 66 21.90 -2.03 -11.05
CA GLU A 66 22.36 -2.35 -12.39
C GLU A 66 23.01 -3.74 -12.45
N MET A 67 23.82 -4.09 -11.45
CA MET A 67 24.49 -5.39 -11.38
C MET A 67 23.50 -6.53 -11.11
N TRP A 68 22.59 -6.41 -10.11
CA TRP A 68 21.57 -7.42 -9.88
C TRP A 68 20.61 -7.55 -11.07
N ASN A 69 20.23 -6.45 -11.70
CA ASN A 69 19.37 -6.49 -12.88
C ASN A 69 20.07 -7.21 -14.05
N THR A 70 21.36 -6.99 -14.26
CA THR A 70 22.15 -7.73 -15.24
C THR A 70 22.19 -9.23 -14.92
N TYR A 71 22.43 -9.57 -13.63
CA TYR A 71 22.34 -10.94 -13.14
C TYR A 71 21.01 -11.60 -13.48
N LEU A 72 19.90 -10.91 -13.28
CA LEU A 72 18.54 -11.43 -13.53
C LEU A 72 18.23 -11.58 -15.03
N ILE A 73 18.74 -10.68 -15.86
CA ILE A 73 18.50 -10.69 -17.31
C ILE A 73 19.27 -11.79 -18.06
N ILE A 74 20.46 -12.16 -17.56
CA ILE A 74 21.31 -13.16 -18.24
C ILE A 74 20.54 -14.47 -18.50
N PRO A 75 19.92 -15.12 -17.52
CA PRO A 75 19.20 -16.37 -17.76
C PRO A 75 17.93 -16.20 -18.62
N GLU A 76 17.28 -15.05 -18.54
CA GLU A 76 16.09 -14.77 -19.37
C GLU A 76 16.47 -14.64 -20.84
N LYS A 77 17.63 -14.04 -21.11
CA LYS A 77 18.08 -13.76 -22.47
C LYS A 77 18.89 -14.90 -23.11
N TYR A 78 19.69 -15.58 -22.31
CA TYR A 78 20.64 -16.59 -22.81
C TYR A 78 20.39 -17.99 -22.26
N GLY A 79 19.36 -18.17 -21.43
CA GLY A 79 19.13 -19.40 -20.69
C GLY A 79 20.10 -19.56 -19.51
N ILE A 80 19.93 -20.65 -18.77
CA ILE A 80 20.86 -21.05 -17.70
C ILE A 80 21.90 -22.02 -18.23
N SER A 81 23.10 -22.03 -17.62
CA SER A 81 24.17 -22.96 -18.01
C SER A 81 23.76 -24.41 -17.80
N GLU A 82 24.28 -25.34 -18.60
CA GLU A 82 24.00 -26.77 -18.49
C GLU A 82 24.40 -27.31 -17.10
N GLU A 83 25.50 -26.80 -16.52
CA GLU A 83 25.91 -27.14 -15.16
C GLU A 83 24.86 -26.73 -14.14
N LYS A 84 24.30 -25.53 -14.25
CA LYS A 84 23.28 -25.03 -13.34
C LYS A 84 21.95 -25.79 -13.50
N LYS A 85 21.57 -26.15 -14.72
CA LYS A 85 20.39 -27.00 -14.98
C LYS A 85 20.52 -28.33 -14.24
N LYS A 86 21.66 -28.99 -14.39
CA LYS A 86 21.95 -30.27 -13.72
C LYS A 86 21.89 -30.14 -12.20
N GLN A 87 22.47 -29.08 -11.60
CA GLN A 87 22.38 -28.81 -10.16
C GLN A 87 20.95 -28.62 -9.66
N LEU A 88 20.10 -27.92 -10.43
CA LEU A 88 18.70 -27.71 -10.09
C LEU A 88 17.89 -29.00 -10.20
N GLU A 89 18.12 -29.80 -11.25
CA GLU A 89 17.49 -31.10 -11.43
C GLU A 89 17.87 -32.08 -10.31
N GLU A 90 19.16 -32.16 -9.96
CA GLU A 90 19.66 -33.03 -8.88
C GLU A 90 19.17 -32.61 -7.48
N SER A 91 19.03 -31.29 -7.24
CA SER A 91 18.61 -30.76 -5.93
C SER A 91 17.10 -30.77 -5.73
N GLY A 92 16.32 -30.77 -6.80
CA GLY A 92 14.85 -30.60 -6.77
C GLY A 92 14.41 -29.26 -6.17
N LYS A 93 15.33 -28.29 -6.04
CA LYS A 93 15.07 -26.98 -5.40
C LYS A 93 14.89 -25.90 -6.44
N VAL A 94 14.00 -24.97 -6.15
CA VAL A 94 13.91 -23.69 -6.87
C VAL A 94 15.15 -22.84 -6.57
N ASP A 95 15.72 -22.20 -7.58
CA ASP A 95 16.87 -21.32 -7.39
C ASP A 95 16.45 -20.05 -6.64
N SER A 96 16.62 -20.09 -5.32
CA SER A 96 16.29 -18.97 -4.43
C SER A 96 17.13 -17.71 -4.72
N THR A 97 18.27 -17.83 -5.41
CA THR A 97 19.12 -16.68 -5.73
C THR A 97 18.42 -15.68 -6.67
N TYR A 98 17.53 -16.17 -7.55
CA TYR A 98 16.70 -15.27 -8.39
C TYR A 98 15.66 -14.51 -7.59
N ILE A 99 15.05 -15.16 -6.60
CA ILE A 99 14.09 -14.53 -5.69
C ILE A 99 14.78 -13.42 -4.91
N PHE A 100 15.94 -13.73 -4.31
CA PHE A 100 16.76 -12.74 -3.58
C PHE A 100 17.29 -11.64 -4.51
N GLY A 101 17.71 -11.99 -5.73
CA GLY A 101 18.16 -11.03 -6.72
C GLY A 101 17.10 -10.01 -7.09
N ARG A 102 15.86 -10.45 -7.33
CA ARG A 102 14.70 -9.55 -7.58
C ARG A 102 14.44 -8.63 -6.38
N TYR A 103 14.43 -9.19 -5.19
CA TYR A 103 14.19 -8.45 -3.95
C TYR A 103 15.26 -7.38 -3.71
N TYR A 104 16.55 -7.76 -3.72
CA TYR A 104 17.64 -6.81 -3.46
C TYR A 104 17.82 -5.79 -4.58
N ALA A 105 17.59 -6.17 -5.85
CA ALA A 105 17.56 -5.21 -6.95
C ALA A 105 16.48 -4.15 -6.74
N ALA A 106 15.28 -4.58 -6.37
CA ALA A 106 14.15 -3.69 -6.11
C ALA A 106 14.43 -2.72 -4.94
N LEU A 107 14.98 -3.23 -3.83
CA LEU A 107 15.37 -2.38 -2.69
C LEU A 107 16.50 -1.42 -3.06
N ALA A 108 17.50 -1.86 -3.83
CA ALA A 108 18.57 -0.98 -4.28
C ALA A 108 18.04 0.15 -5.17
N ALA A 109 17.14 -0.14 -6.11
CA ALA A 109 16.47 0.87 -6.93
C ALA A 109 15.65 1.84 -6.06
N TYR A 110 14.89 1.33 -5.10
CA TYR A 110 14.11 2.15 -4.18
C TYR A 110 14.97 3.09 -3.33
N ILE A 111 16.04 2.57 -2.71
CA ILE A 111 16.95 3.35 -1.87
C ILE A 111 17.74 4.40 -2.69
N SER A 112 18.03 4.10 -3.97
CA SER A 112 18.69 5.06 -4.87
C SER A 112 17.82 6.26 -5.22
N LYS A 113 16.51 6.23 -4.88
CA LYS A 113 15.49 7.25 -5.19
C LYS A 113 15.26 7.45 -6.69
N ASP A 114 15.65 6.47 -7.49
CA ASP A 114 15.36 6.46 -8.92
C ASP A 114 14.01 5.73 -9.14
N TYR A 115 12.93 6.50 -9.07
CA TYR A 115 11.56 5.96 -9.05
C TYR A 115 11.15 5.28 -10.38
N GLU A 116 11.75 5.71 -11.49
CA GLU A 116 11.54 5.09 -12.79
C GLU A 116 12.10 3.65 -12.82
N LEU A 117 13.19 3.41 -12.11
CA LEU A 117 13.77 2.07 -11.95
C LEU A 117 13.10 1.28 -10.83
N ALA A 118 12.72 1.95 -9.73
CA ALA A 118 12.22 1.30 -8.53
C ALA A 118 10.85 0.63 -8.74
N ILE A 119 9.90 1.33 -9.37
CA ILE A 119 8.53 0.81 -9.55
C ILE A 119 8.52 -0.49 -10.37
N PRO A 120 9.14 -0.58 -11.55
CA PRO A 120 9.20 -1.84 -12.30
C PRO A 120 9.93 -2.97 -11.54
N ALA A 121 11.02 -2.64 -10.83
CA ALA A 121 11.78 -3.62 -10.06
C ALA A 121 10.98 -4.19 -8.89
N LEU A 122 10.27 -3.33 -8.14
CA LEU A 122 9.40 -3.73 -7.04
C LEU A 122 8.21 -4.57 -7.55
N ASN A 123 7.58 -4.18 -8.67
CA ASN A 123 6.51 -4.97 -9.27
C ASN A 123 6.99 -6.36 -9.70
N ARG A 124 8.22 -6.49 -10.17
CA ARG A 124 8.84 -7.79 -10.47
C ARG A 124 9.15 -8.59 -9.21
N ALA A 125 9.60 -7.93 -8.13
CA ALA A 125 9.93 -8.58 -6.86
C ALA A 125 8.67 -9.08 -6.14
N LYS A 126 7.55 -8.38 -6.23
CA LYS A 126 6.29 -8.79 -5.59
C LYS A 126 5.69 -10.09 -6.14
N GLU A 127 6.15 -10.58 -7.32
CA GLU A 127 5.73 -11.88 -7.87
C GLU A 127 6.21 -13.07 -6.99
N SER A 128 7.20 -12.85 -6.12
CA SER A 128 7.67 -13.86 -5.16
C SER A 128 7.01 -13.70 -3.81
N ASP A 129 7.10 -14.75 -2.96
CA ASP A 129 6.60 -14.68 -1.59
C ASP A 129 7.66 -14.24 -0.56
N TYR A 130 8.85 -13.84 -1.04
CA TYR A 130 9.92 -13.41 -0.16
C TYR A 130 9.73 -11.95 0.27
N ASP A 131 9.53 -11.75 1.58
CA ASP A 131 9.35 -10.45 2.24
C ASP A 131 8.44 -9.47 1.43
N VAL A 132 7.34 -10.03 0.97
CA VAL A 132 6.40 -9.33 0.09
C VAL A 132 5.78 -8.10 0.77
N LEU A 133 5.67 -8.12 2.10
CA LEU A 133 5.18 -6.97 2.86
C LEU A 133 6.06 -5.73 2.65
N THR A 134 7.38 -5.88 2.76
CA THR A 134 8.32 -4.79 2.50
C THR A 134 8.17 -4.25 1.07
N ILE A 135 7.97 -5.12 0.09
CA ILE A 135 7.76 -4.71 -1.31
C ILE A 135 6.48 -3.88 -1.46
N TYR A 136 5.35 -4.31 -0.86
CA TYR A 136 4.11 -3.55 -0.88
C TYR A 136 4.24 -2.19 -0.17
N GLN A 137 4.95 -2.14 0.96
CA GLN A 137 5.21 -0.90 1.68
C GLN A 137 6.03 0.09 0.82
N CYS A 138 7.09 -0.37 0.15
CA CYS A 138 7.88 0.46 -0.75
C CYS A 138 7.05 1.00 -1.93
N LEU A 139 6.24 0.16 -2.58
CA LEU A 139 5.35 0.59 -3.67
C LEU A 139 4.34 1.62 -3.19
N ASN A 140 3.73 1.37 -2.04
CA ASN A 140 2.74 2.27 -1.46
C ASN A 140 3.34 3.65 -1.13
N GLU A 141 4.56 3.68 -0.56
CA GLU A 141 5.26 4.93 -0.29
C GLU A 141 5.59 5.69 -1.57
N LEU A 142 6.05 5.00 -2.62
CA LEU A 142 6.33 5.62 -3.92
C LEU A 142 5.08 6.26 -4.53
N TYR A 143 3.96 5.55 -4.56
CA TYR A 143 2.70 6.08 -5.09
C TYR A 143 2.14 7.20 -4.22
N THR A 144 2.33 7.15 -2.89
CA THR A 144 1.98 8.23 -1.96
C THR A 144 2.78 9.50 -2.29
N ASN A 145 4.09 9.38 -2.49
CA ASN A 145 4.96 10.50 -2.84
C ASN A 145 4.61 11.12 -4.22
N GLN A 146 4.12 10.30 -5.14
CA GLN A 146 3.63 10.74 -6.45
C GLN A 146 2.20 11.29 -6.41
N LYS A 147 1.50 11.16 -5.28
CA LYS A 147 0.06 11.47 -5.12
C LYS A 147 -0.82 10.69 -6.10
N ASP A 148 -0.39 9.50 -6.45
CA ASP A 148 -1.10 8.60 -7.37
C ASP A 148 -2.10 7.73 -6.57
N SER A 149 -3.25 8.29 -6.29
CA SER A 149 -4.30 7.63 -5.49
C SER A 149 -4.83 6.36 -6.14
N ALA A 150 -4.82 6.26 -7.46
CA ALA A 150 -5.29 5.07 -8.17
C ALA A 150 -4.35 3.88 -7.94
N ASN A 151 -3.05 4.08 -8.10
CA ASN A 151 -2.06 3.03 -7.83
C ASN A 151 -1.89 2.76 -6.33
N MET A 152 -2.04 3.78 -5.47
CA MET A 152 -2.11 3.59 -4.01
C MET A 152 -3.26 2.65 -3.61
N PHE A 153 -4.45 2.85 -4.18
CA PHE A 153 -5.60 1.99 -3.95
C PHE A 153 -5.35 0.58 -4.45
N ALA A 154 -4.90 0.44 -5.69
CA ALA A 154 -4.66 -0.87 -6.32
C ALA A 154 -3.63 -1.71 -5.53
N ILE A 155 -2.52 -1.11 -5.12
CA ILE A 155 -1.48 -1.83 -4.36
C ILE A 155 -1.94 -2.16 -2.94
N SER A 156 -2.74 -1.29 -2.31
CA SER A 156 -3.33 -1.55 -1.01
C SER A 156 -4.33 -2.70 -1.06
N GLN A 157 -5.17 -2.72 -2.09
CA GLN A 157 -6.13 -3.81 -2.31
C GLN A 157 -5.39 -5.14 -2.53
N GLU A 158 -4.40 -5.17 -3.40
CA GLU A 158 -3.60 -6.37 -3.68
C GLU A 158 -2.91 -6.88 -2.41
N ALA A 159 -2.34 -5.99 -1.59
CA ALA A 159 -1.71 -6.35 -0.33
C ALA A 159 -2.70 -7.00 0.65
N VAL A 160 -3.88 -6.42 0.81
CA VAL A 160 -4.94 -6.94 1.69
C VAL A 160 -5.50 -8.26 1.16
N GLU A 161 -5.72 -8.39 -0.15
CA GLU A 161 -6.21 -9.64 -0.76
C GLU A 161 -5.21 -10.79 -0.61
N ARG A 162 -3.92 -10.50 -0.79
CA ARG A 162 -2.85 -11.52 -0.73
C ARG A 162 -2.50 -11.94 0.69
N MET A 163 -2.40 -11.01 1.62
CA MET A 163 -1.92 -11.26 2.99
C MET A 163 -3.05 -11.34 4.03
N GLY A 164 -4.28 -11.06 3.62
CA GLY A 164 -5.44 -10.99 4.52
C GLY A 164 -5.45 -9.70 5.35
N ILE A 165 -6.54 -9.50 6.10
CA ILE A 165 -6.69 -8.37 7.03
C ILE A 165 -6.05 -8.76 8.37
N ASN A 166 -4.94 -8.10 8.71
CA ASN A 166 -4.18 -8.33 9.92
C ASN A 166 -3.38 -7.06 10.30
N LYS A 167 -2.58 -7.13 11.36
CA LYS A 167 -1.80 -5.98 11.86
C LYS A 167 -0.85 -5.40 10.80
N ASP A 168 -0.27 -6.24 9.94
CA ASP A 168 0.71 -5.81 8.94
C ASP A 168 0.06 -5.12 7.74
N THR A 169 -1.20 -5.48 7.44
CA THR A 169 -1.99 -4.92 6.33
C THR A 169 -2.96 -3.83 6.76
N GLU A 170 -3.03 -3.51 8.05
CA GLU A 170 -3.95 -2.52 8.59
C GLU A 170 -3.80 -1.14 7.92
N ASN A 171 -2.57 -0.68 7.71
CA ASN A 171 -2.31 0.62 7.07
C ASN A 171 -2.83 0.67 5.63
N PHE A 172 -2.71 -0.42 4.86
CA PHE A 172 -3.26 -0.52 3.50
C PHE A 172 -4.78 -0.44 3.53
N LEU A 173 -5.41 -1.15 4.47
CA LEU A 173 -6.85 -1.14 4.64
C LEU A 173 -7.38 0.25 4.99
N LEU A 174 -6.75 0.94 5.95
CA LEU A 174 -7.12 2.31 6.33
C LEU A 174 -6.92 3.29 5.17
N GLN A 175 -5.89 3.09 4.36
CA GLN A 175 -5.66 3.91 3.17
C GLN A 175 -6.76 3.73 2.13
N MET A 176 -7.22 2.49 1.88
CA MET A 176 -8.34 2.22 0.99
C MET A 176 -9.63 2.91 1.50
N ILE A 177 -9.92 2.81 2.79
CA ILE A 177 -11.07 3.47 3.43
C ILE A 177 -10.99 4.99 3.21
N ASN A 178 -9.83 5.60 3.47
CA ASN A 178 -9.64 7.04 3.28
C ASN A 178 -9.81 7.47 1.81
N ILE A 179 -9.37 6.65 0.85
CA ILE A 179 -9.58 6.92 -0.58
C ILE A 179 -11.06 6.85 -0.93
N TYR A 180 -11.81 5.85 -0.44
CA TYR A 180 -13.27 5.78 -0.64
C TYR A 180 -14.00 6.99 -0.07
N ILE A 181 -13.63 7.41 1.16
CA ILE A 181 -14.18 8.63 1.77
C ILE A 181 -13.89 9.86 0.89
N ALA A 182 -12.65 10.02 0.44
CA ALA A 182 -12.27 11.15 -0.41
C ALA A 182 -12.97 11.17 -1.78
N GLN A 183 -13.49 10.02 -2.23
CA GLN A 183 -14.26 9.86 -3.47
C GLN A 183 -15.78 9.89 -3.25
N ASP A 184 -16.23 10.21 -2.04
CA ASP A 184 -17.65 10.18 -1.65
C ASP A 184 -18.32 8.80 -1.80
N GLN A 185 -17.51 7.73 -1.75
CA GLN A 185 -17.96 6.34 -1.84
C GLN A 185 -18.19 5.77 -0.43
N ILE A 186 -19.11 6.39 0.32
CA ILE A 186 -19.32 6.14 1.75
C ILE A 186 -19.69 4.69 2.04
N ASN A 187 -20.54 4.08 1.20
CA ASN A 187 -20.98 2.69 1.40
C ASN A 187 -19.83 1.70 1.25
N ASP A 188 -18.89 1.95 0.33
CA ASP A 188 -17.71 1.11 0.15
C ASP A 188 -16.74 1.26 1.34
N ALA A 189 -16.56 2.49 1.85
CA ALA A 189 -15.79 2.74 3.06
C ALA A 189 -16.38 1.99 4.27
N ILE A 190 -17.70 2.02 4.46
CA ILE A 190 -18.41 1.27 5.52
C ILE A 190 -18.19 -0.24 5.36
N ALA A 191 -18.31 -0.78 4.15
CA ALA A 191 -18.11 -2.21 3.89
C ALA A 191 -16.68 -2.67 4.21
N TYR A 192 -15.66 -1.84 3.94
CA TYR A 192 -14.28 -2.15 4.32
C TYR A 192 -14.03 -1.99 5.82
N LEU A 193 -14.69 -1.03 6.50
CA LEU A 193 -14.67 -0.93 7.97
C LEU A 193 -15.31 -2.18 8.62
N ASP A 194 -16.37 -2.73 8.04
CA ASP A 194 -16.97 -3.98 8.54
C ASP A 194 -15.99 -5.16 8.46
N LYS A 195 -15.24 -5.26 7.38
CA LYS A 195 -14.17 -6.26 7.25
C LYS A 195 -13.06 -6.05 8.29
N ALA A 196 -12.67 -4.80 8.53
CA ALA A 196 -11.69 -4.44 9.56
C ALA A 196 -12.15 -4.82 10.96
N ILE A 197 -13.40 -4.47 11.29
CA ILE A 197 -14.05 -4.79 12.57
C ILE A 197 -14.16 -6.29 12.78
N ALA A 198 -14.54 -7.04 11.74
CA ALA A 198 -14.64 -8.50 11.81
C ALA A 198 -13.29 -9.17 12.07
N ALA A 199 -12.20 -8.61 11.53
CA ALA A 199 -10.85 -9.15 11.72
C ALA A 199 -10.24 -8.74 13.08
N ASN A 200 -10.44 -7.49 13.49
CA ASN A 200 -9.90 -6.93 14.74
C ASN A 200 -10.75 -5.75 15.20
N PRO A 201 -11.76 -5.97 16.08
CA PRO A 201 -12.64 -4.90 16.53
C PRO A 201 -11.87 -3.86 17.34
N ARG A 202 -11.86 -2.61 16.86
CA ARG A 202 -11.23 -1.46 17.51
C ARG A 202 -12.19 -0.31 17.66
N PRO A 203 -12.14 0.44 18.76
CA PRO A 203 -13.06 1.56 18.99
C PRO A 203 -12.94 2.64 17.90
N GLU A 204 -11.74 2.85 17.34
CA GLU A 204 -11.50 3.82 16.27
C GLU A 204 -12.28 3.47 14.98
N TYR A 205 -12.40 2.19 14.65
CA TYR A 205 -13.16 1.75 13.47
C TYR A 205 -14.64 2.04 13.62
N TYR A 206 -15.21 1.75 14.79
CA TYR A 206 -16.60 2.06 15.10
C TYR A 206 -16.84 3.58 15.10
N LYS A 207 -15.91 4.38 15.65
CA LYS A 207 -16.00 5.84 15.58
C LYS A 207 -16.07 6.35 14.14
N VAL A 208 -15.13 5.91 13.28
CA VAL A 208 -15.12 6.31 11.86
C VAL A 208 -16.41 5.85 11.17
N LYS A 209 -16.85 4.62 11.40
CA LYS A 209 -18.11 4.08 10.83
C LYS A 209 -19.31 4.90 11.27
N GLY A 210 -19.38 5.31 12.54
CA GLY A 210 -20.44 6.18 13.06
C GLY A 210 -20.50 7.52 12.34
N ARG A 211 -19.34 8.17 12.13
CA ARG A 211 -19.25 9.43 11.36
C ARG A 211 -19.72 9.26 9.91
N LEU A 212 -19.36 8.16 9.25
CA LEU A 212 -19.82 7.88 7.89
C LEU A 212 -21.35 7.68 7.81
N TYR A 213 -21.94 7.05 8.83
CA TYR A 213 -23.40 6.95 8.91
C TYR A 213 -24.08 8.30 9.14
N GLU A 214 -23.45 9.24 9.87
CA GLU A 214 -23.98 10.61 9.97
C GLU A 214 -23.94 11.33 8.60
N GLU A 215 -22.87 11.17 7.81
CA GLU A 215 -22.77 11.78 6.47
C GLU A 215 -23.91 11.31 5.54
N VAL A 216 -24.37 10.08 5.69
CA VAL A 216 -25.54 9.57 4.93
C VAL A 216 -26.86 9.72 5.69
N ALA A 217 -26.89 10.57 6.72
CA ALA A 217 -28.07 10.86 7.53
C ALA A 217 -28.71 9.62 8.21
N ASN A 218 -27.94 8.56 8.45
CA ASN A 218 -28.37 7.37 9.18
C ASN A 218 -27.95 7.44 10.66
N GLU A 219 -28.61 8.33 11.40
CA GLU A 219 -28.28 8.60 12.79
C GLU A 219 -28.45 7.39 13.72
N ALA A 220 -29.38 6.47 13.44
CA ALA A 220 -29.59 5.29 14.26
C ALA A 220 -28.36 4.38 14.24
N GLU A 221 -27.82 4.12 13.05
CA GLU A 221 -26.59 3.34 12.90
C GLU A 221 -25.37 4.10 13.41
N ALA A 222 -25.32 5.44 13.25
CA ALA A 222 -24.28 6.27 13.82
C ALA A 222 -24.18 6.12 15.34
N MET A 223 -25.33 6.28 16.03
CA MET A 223 -25.43 6.09 17.48
C MET A 223 -25.00 4.70 17.91
N ALA A 224 -25.49 3.65 17.24
CA ALA A 224 -25.11 2.27 17.54
C ALA A 224 -23.59 2.04 17.38
N CYS A 225 -22.98 2.62 16.37
CA CYS A 225 -21.52 2.57 16.19
C CYS A 225 -20.77 3.30 17.31
N PHE A 226 -21.21 4.50 17.70
CA PHE A 226 -20.60 5.23 18.78
C PHE A 226 -20.72 4.51 20.13
N GLU A 227 -21.87 3.91 20.41
CA GLU A 227 -22.07 3.06 21.59
C GLU A 227 -21.07 1.88 21.59
N LYS A 228 -20.87 1.21 20.45
CA LYS A 228 -19.89 0.14 20.33
C LYS A 228 -18.45 0.63 20.54
N ALA A 229 -18.10 1.81 20.04
CA ALA A 229 -16.80 2.42 20.30
C ALA A 229 -16.57 2.63 21.80
N LEU A 230 -17.59 3.14 22.50
CA LEU A 230 -17.54 3.41 23.94
C LEU A 230 -17.61 2.15 24.82
N GLU A 231 -18.27 1.07 24.36
CA GLU A 231 -18.18 -0.25 25.00
C GLU A 231 -16.73 -0.77 25.03
N LEU A 232 -15.97 -0.53 23.95
CA LEU A 232 -14.56 -0.95 23.82
C LEU A 232 -13.61 0.02 24.55
N ASN A 233 -13.88 1.32 24.50
CA ASN A 233 -13.10 2.35 25.16
C ASN A 233 -14.00 3.48 25.69
N PRO A 234 -14.41 3.45 26.97
CA PRO A 234 -15.28 4.47 27.57
C PRO A 234 -14.66 5.87 27.67
N ASN A 235 -13.33 6.00 27.48
CA ASN A 235 -12.61 7.26 27.67
C ASN A 235 -12.40 8.05 26.36
N MET A 236 -13.23 7.82 25.35
CA MET A 236 -13.19 8.57 24.09
C MET A 236 -14.08 9.83 24.21
N ALA A 237 -13.49 10.93 24.70
CA ALA A 237 -14.22 12.20 24.87
C ALA A 237 -14.84 12.69 23.56
N ASP A 238 -14.14 12.52 22.43
CA ASP A 238 -14.61 12.90 21.11
C ASP A 238 -15.85 12.11 20.68
N VAL A 239 -15.93 10.81 21.00
CA VAL A 239 -17.12 9.99 20.70
C VAL A 239 -18.32 10.41 21.54
N TRP A 240 -18.12 10.70 22.83
CA TRP A 240 -19.17 11.28 23.65
C TRP A 240 -19.67 12.62 23.10
N SER A 241 -18.80 13.49 22.63
CA SER A 241 -19.16 14.75 21.97
C SER A 241 -19.94 14.54 20.67
N GLU A 242 -19.58 13.55 19.83
CA GLU A 242 -20.33 13.21 18.61
C GLU A 242 -21.76 12.79 18.93
N MET A 243 -21.97 11.95 19.95
CA MET A 243 -23.32 11.56 20.37
C MET A 243 -24.15 12.75 20.86
N GLY A 244 -23.53 13.67 21.61
CA GLY A 244 -24.18 14.93 22.01
C GLY A 244 -24.54 15.80 20.81
N ARG A 245 -23.63 15.88 19.83
CA ARG A 245 -23.82 16.66 18.61
C ARG A 245 -25.01 16.21 17.76
N ILE A 246 -25.29 14.91 17.68
CA ILE A 246 -26.49 14.40 16.99
C ILE A 246 -27.77 15.02 17.58
N TYR A 247 -27.92 15.03 18.90
CA TYR A 247 -29.10 15.63 19.53
C TYR A 247 -29.10 17.16 19.42
N TYR A 248 -27.95 17.79 19.48
CA TYR A 248 -27.82 19.23 19.30
C TYR A 248 -28.21 19.66 17.88
N ASN A 249 -27.77 18.93 16.86
CA ASN A 249 -28.13 19.21 15.46
C ASN A 249 -29.64 19.04 15.24
N LYS A 250 -30.28 18.02 15.80
CA LYS A 250 -31.75 17.90 15.80
C LYS A 250 -32.43 19.09 16.44
N ALA A 251 -31.93 19.56 17.58
CA ALA A 251 -32.48 20.74 18.22
C ALA A 251 -32.33 21.99 17.35
N TYR A 252 -31.21 22.11 16.63
CA TYR A 252 -30.98 23.20 15.68
C TYR A 252 -31.95 23.13 14.50
N GLU A 253 -32.16 21.98 13.90
CA GLU A 253 -33.12 21.78 12.79
C GLU A 253 -34.53 22.12 13.24
N GLU A 254 -34.95 21.60 14.39
CA GLU A 254 -36.24 21.95 15.01
C GLU A 254 -36.37 23.47 15.26
N SER A 255 -35.26 24.14 15.66
CA SER A 255 -35.29 25.58 15.87
C SER A 255 -35.56 26.36 14.57
N GLN A 256 -35.05 25.89 13.44
CA GLN A 256 -35.33 26.52 12.14
C GLN A 256 -36.81 26.38 11.77
N GLU A 257 -37.44 25.26 12.11
CA GLU A 257 -38.87 25.04 11.84
C GLU A 257 -39.77 25.90 12.75
N ILE A 258 -39.51 25.94 14.05
CA ILE A 258 -40.34 26.72 14.96
C ILE A 258 -40.18 28.25 14.79
N ASN A 259 -39.05 28.72 14.24
CA ASN A 259 -38.82 30.13 13.92
C ASN A 259 -39.79 30.67 12.83
N LYS A 260 -40.52 29.80 12.14
CA LYS A 260 -41.56 30.16 11.19
C LYS A 260 -42.91 30.47 11.89
N ILE A 261 -43.06 30.12 13.19
CA ILE A 261 -44.25 30.36 13.99
C ILE A 261 -44.33 31.84 14.35
N LYS A 262 -45.42 32.50 14.01
CA LYS A 262 -45.61 33.95 14.24
C LYS A 262 -46.24 34.29 15.59
N ASP A 263 -46.96 33.34 16.19
CA ASP A 263 -47.59 33.54 17.48
C ASP A 263 -46.59 33.22 18.60
N ASP A 264 -46.37 34.20 19.47
CA ASP A 264 -45.35 34.08 20.54
C ASP A 264 -45.67 32.96 21.55
N LYS A 265 -46.94 32.74 21.85
CA LYS A 265 -47.34 31.70 22.80
C LYS A 265 -47.17 30.31 22.21
N GLU A 266 -47.52 30.14 20.94
CA GLU A 266 -47.31 28.91 20.21
C GLU A 266 -45.81 28.63 20.01
N TYR A 267 -45.04 29.65 19.68
CA TYR A 267 -43.56 29.55 19.60
C TYR A 267 -42.94 29.07 20.90
N LEU A 268 -43.28 29.68 22.03
CA LEU A 268 -42.76 29.29 23.33
C LEU A 268 -43.14 27.85 23.70
N LYS A 269 -44.38 27.43 23.41
CA LYS A 269 -44.82 26.07 23.62
C LYS A 269 -44.03 25.08 22.75
N ALA A 270 -43.85 25.38 21.46
CA ALA A 270 -43.09 24.54 20.54
C ALA A 270 -41.64 24.40 20.97
N ARG A 271 -41.02 25.47 21.46
CA ARG A 271 -39.65 25.45 22.00
C ARG A 271 -39.50 24.53 23.21
N GLU A 272 -40.47 24.57 24.12
CA GLU A 272 -40.43 23.70 25.30
C GLU A 272 -40.70 22.23 24.96
N GLU A 273 -41.57 21.95 24.01
CA GLU A 273 -41.98 20.59 23.67
C GLU A 273 -41.03 19.91 22.67
N ARG A 274 -40.38 20.68 21.76
CA ARG A 274 -39.60 20.13 20.64
C ARG A 274 -38.08 20.32 20.82
N ILE A 275 -37.64 21.49 21.34
CA ILE A 275 -36.21 21.81 21.41
C ILE A 275 -35.59 21.40 22.74
N PHE A 276 -36.19 21.81 23.86
CA PHE A 276 -35.61 21.56 25.17
C PHE A 276 -35.40 20.08 25.51
N PRO A 277 -36.28 19.16 25.12
CA PRO A 277 -36.04 17.73 25.31
C PRO A 277 -34.80 17.22 24.55
N LEU A 278 -34.47 17.78 23.39
CA LEU A 278 -33.29 17.43 22.61
C LEU A 278 -32.01 17.94 23.30
N TYR A 279 -31.99 19.18 23.79
CA TYR A 279 -30.88 19.69 24.59
C TYR A 279 -30.67 18.91 25.89
N ARG A 280 -31.75 18.52 26.57
CA ARG A 280 -31.66 17.66 27.76
C ARG A 280 -31.07 16.28 27.44
N LYS A 281 -31.29 15.77 26.24
CA LYS A 281 -30.65 14.51 25.77
C LYS A 281 -29.18 14.73 25.41
N ALA A 282 -28.81 15.87 24.82
CA ALA A 282 -27.44 16.18 24.46
C ALA A 282 -26.53 16.41 25.67
N LEU A 283 -27.06 17.08 26.71
CA LEU A 283 -26.29 17.54 27.85
C LEU A 283 -25.44 16.46 28.55
N PRO A 284 -25.97 15.28 28.92
CA PRO A 284 -25.18 14.27 29.63
C PRO A 284 -24.03 13.73 28.78
N TYR A 285 -24.14 13.72 27.47
CA TYR A 285 -23.05 13.32 26.58
C TYR A 285 -21.91 14.34 26.60
N TYR A 286 -22.23 15.64 26.52
CA TYR A 286 -21.21 16.70 26.63
C TYR A 286 -20.61 16.77 28.05
N GLU A 287 -21.39 16.60 29.08
CA GLU A 287 -20.87 16.53 30.46
C GLU A 287 -19.88 15.37 30.62
N LYS A 288 -20.16 14.24 30.04
CA LYS A 288 -19.28 13.07 30.03
C LYS A 288 -18.01 13.36 29.24
N ALA A 289 -18.11 13.92 28.04
CA ALA A 289 -16.95 14.33 27.23
C ALA A 289 -16.06 15.30 28.00
N TYR A 290 -16.64 16.36 28.60
CA TYR A 290 -15.93 17.34 29.42
C TYR A 290 -15.26 16.73 30.63
N SER A 291 -15.88 15.74 31.28
CA SER A 291 -15.28 15.06 32.45
C SER A 291 -14.03 14.24 32.07
N ILE A 292 -13.92 13.80 30.82
CA ILE A 292 -12.78 13.04 30.31
C ILE A 292 -11.69 13.98 29.76
N ASP A 293 -12.09 14.94 28.94
CA ASP A 293 -11.18 15.94 28.35
C ASP A 293 -11.82 17.32 28.32
N PRO A 294 -11.53 18.18 29.31
CA PRO A 294 -12.08 19.53 29.39
C PRO A 294 -11.66 20.46 28.25
N THR A 295 -10.63 20.09 27.48
CA THR A 295 -10.10 20.92 26.39
C THR A 295 -10.79 20.60 25.05
N ASN A 296 -11.52 19.51 24.96
CA ASN A 296 -12.14 18.98 23.75
C ASN A 296 -13.69 19.05 23.80
N ALA A 297 -14.25 19.82 24.71
CA ALA A 297 -15.71 19.94 24.92
C ALA A 297 -16.26 21.29 24.39
#